data_f169b5be657c03f23cb00f66fcb9aacd
#
_entry.id   f169b5be657c03f23cb00f66fcb9aacd
#
_cell.length_a   1.000
_cell.length_b   1.000
_cell.length_c   1.000
_cell.angle_alpha   90.00
_cell.angle_beta   90.00
_cell.angle_gamma   90.00
#
_symmetry.space_group_name_H-M   'P 1'
#
loop_
_entity.id
_entity.type
_entity.pdbx_description
1 polymer ?
#
loop_
_entity_poly.entity_id
_entity_poly.type
_entity_poly.pdbx_seq_one_letter_code
_entity_poly.pdbx_strand_id
1 'polypeptide(L)'
;MAQYSNIHRPNVGFVWNITDVVLRDTFKKSEIGDVLLPFVVLRRMDCILEPYNKKVREQYEQFKDKISLEKLDPLLRKTAGGLKFYNTSRHTLLSLQDDAKNISVNFTNYLAGFNSEVQRIFDCFQFDKVVARLQLAL
;
A
#
# COMPACT_ATOMS: atom_id res chain seq x y z
N MET A 1 -7.66 -18.14 21.23
CA MET A 1 -6.24 -18.20 20.83
C MET A 1 -6.00 -18.75 19.43
N ALA A 2 -6.77 -19.71 18.95
CA ALA A 2 -6.62 -20.24 17.58
C ALA A 2 -6.88 -19.22 16.46
N GLN A 3 -7.67 -18.18 16.69
CA GLN A 3 -7.98 -17.16 15.70
C GLN A 3 -6.84 -16.18 15.46
N TYR A 4 -5.96 -15.95 16.43
CA TYR A 4 -4.83 -15.02 16.27
C TYR A 4 -3.69 -15.61 15.42
N SER A 5 -3.51 -16.92 15.43
CA SER A 5 -2.45 -17.56 14.67
C SER A 5 -2.70 -17.57 13.15
N ASN A 6 -3.96 -17.52 12.73
CA ASN A 6 -4.32 -17.55 11.32
C ASN A 6 -4.25 -16.18 10.62
N ILE A 7 -4.32 -15.08 11.40
CA ILE A 7 -4.27 -13.72 10.86
C ILE A 7 -2.82 -13.33 10.51
N HIS A 8 -1.83 -13.88 11.19
CA HIS A 8 -0.43 -13.51 11.00
C HIS A 8 0.32 -14.31 9.94
N ARG A 9 -0.08 -15.54 9.65
CA ARG A 9 0.61 -16.42 8.69
C ARG A 9 0.64 -15.89 7.25
N PRO A 10 -0.47 -15.40 6.66
CA PRO A 10 -0.42 -14.85 5.30
C PRO A 10 0.47 -13.63 5.18
N ASN A 11 0.55 -12.82 6.23
CA ASN A 11 1.30 -11.57 6.23
C ASN A 11 2.81 -11.79 6.23
N VAL A 12 3.29 -12.76 7.00
CA VAL A 12 4.71 -13.12 7.05
C VAL A 12 5.17 -13.71 5.72
N GLY A 13 4.40 -14.62 5.13
CA GLY A 13 4.70 -15.19 3.84
C GLY A 13 4.75 -14.14 2.72
N PHE A 14 3.82 -13.18 2.74
CA PHE A 14 3.79 -12.09 1.78
C PHE A 14 5.03 -11.20 1.87
N VAL A 15 5.40 -10.77 3.09
CA VAL A 15 6.57 -9.93 3.33
C VAL A 15 7.85 -10.66 2.89
N TRP A 16 7.97 -11.96 3.22
CA TRP A 16 9.10 -12.77 2.81
C TRP A 16 9.17 -12.96 1.30
N ASN A 17 8.04 -13.15 0.62
CA ASN A 17 7.98 -13.25 -0.83
C ASN A 17 8.46 -11.97 -1.52
N ILE A 18 8.02 -10.82 -1.04
CA ILE A 18 8.50 -9.52 -1.54
C ILE A 18 10.00 -9.40 -1.29
N THR A 19 10.46 -9.73 -0.09
CA THR A 19 11.86 -9.67 0.28
C THR A 19 12.72 -10.59 -0.61
N ASP A 20 12.30 -11.83 -0.81
CA ASP A 20 13.02 -12.79 -1.62
C ASP A 20 13.05 -12.42 -3.10
N VAL A 21 11.90 -12.08 -3.69
CA VAL A 21 11.80 -11.84 -5.13
C VAL A 21 12.39 -10.49 -5.53
N VAL A 22 12.22 -9.48 -4.68
CA VAL A 22 12.50 -8.08 -5.04
C VAL A 22 13.83 -7.60 -4.44
N LEU A 23 14.17 -8.04 -3.25
CA LEU A 23 15.28 -7.49 -2.48
C LEU A 23 16.56 -8.33 -2.50
N ARG A 24 16.48 -9.60 -2.90
CA ARG A 24 17.60 -10.55 -2.79
C ARG A 24 18.88 -10.04 -3.45
N ASP A 25 18.77 -9.54 -4.66
CA ASP A 25 19.92 -9.14 -5.48
C ASP A 25 20.09 -7.61 -5.60
N THR A 26 19.09 -6.84 -5.14
CA THR A 26 19.03 -5.39 -5.35
C THR A 26 19.53 -4.61 -4.14
N PHE A 27 19.38 -5.16 -2.93
CA PHE A 27 19.71 -4.47 -1.69
C PHE A 27 20.75 -5.23 -0.88
N LYS A 28 21.69 -4.48 -0.26
CA LYS A 28 22.62 -5.03 0.74
C LYS A 28 21.86 -5.46 1.99
N LYS A 29 22.41 -6.40 2.78
CA LYS A 29 21.80 -6.85 4.04
C LYS A 29 21.45 -5.72 5.00
N SER A 30 22.28 -4.67 5.06
CA SER A 30 22.03 -3.49 5.89
C SER A 30 20.86 -2.65 5.40
N GLU A 31 20.54 -2.70 4.11
CA GLU A 31 19.44 -1.95 3.49
C GLU A 31 18.09 -2.70 3.59
N ILE A 32 18.12 -4.02 3.75
CA ILE A 32 16.91 -4.86 3.83
C ILE A 32 16.01 -4.43 5.00
N GLY A 33 16.58 -4.14 6.16
CA GLY A 33 15.82 -3.66 7.31
C GLY A 33 15.11 -2.34 7.05
N ASP A 34 15.78 -1.40 6.38
CA ASP A 34 15.23 -0.09 6.05
C ASP A 34 14.09 -0.15 5.03
N VAL A 35 14.09 -1.18 4.19
CA VAL A 35 13.03 -1.41 3.18
C VAL A 35 11.91 -2.26 3.75
N LEU A 36 12.25 -3.28 4.54
CA LEU A 36 11.29 -4.23 5.08
C LEU A 36 10.29 -3.58 6.04
N LEU A 37 10.74 -2.70 6.93
CA LEU A 37 9.89 -2.04 7.91
C LEU A 37 8.77 -1.20 7.24
N PRO A 38 9.05 -0.35 6.25
CA PRO A 38 7.99 0.33 5.50
C PRO A 38 6.95 -0.62 4.88
N PHE A 39 7.37 -1.76 4.34
CA PHE A 39 6.44 -2.75 3.78
C PHE A 39 5.56 -3.41 4.84
N VAL A 40 6.09 -3.65 6.04
CA VAL A 40 5.29 -4.18 7.16
C VAL A 40 4.21 -3.18 7.56
N VAL A 41 4.55 -1.91 7.68
CA VAL A 41 3.60 -0.82 7.97
C VAL A 41 2.54 -0.73 6.89
N LEU A 42 2.96 -0.75 5.63
CA LEU A 42 2.08 -0.69 4.46
C LEU A 42 1.09 -1.86 4.44
N ARG A 43 1.56 -3.08 4.73
CA ARG A 43 0.70 -4.26 4.81
C ARG A 43 -0.33 -4.14 5.93
N ARG A 44 0.07 -3.60 7.07
CA ARG A 44 -0.85 -3.39 8.20
C ARG A 44 -1.96 -2.38 7.82
N MET A 45 -1.60 -1.28 7.17
CA MET A 45 -2.56 -0.30 6.66
C MET A 45 -3.52 -0.94 5.65
N ASP A 46 -3.00 -1.73 4.74
CA ASP A 46 -3.77 -2.43 3.72
C ASP A 46 -4.81 -3.38 4.35
N CYS A 47 -4.42 -4.13 5.37
CA CYS A 47 -5.34 -5.00 6.13
C CYS A 47 -6.45 -4.22 6.84
N ILE A 48 -6.10 -3.09 7.46
CA ILE A 48 -7.07 -2.24 8.17
C ILE A 48 -8.08 -1.64 7.18
N LEU A 49 -7.63 -1.27 5.98
CA LEU A 49 -8.47 -0.66 4.96
C LEU A 49 -9.31 -1.66 4.16
N GLU A 50 -8.96 -2.94 4.17
CA GLU A 50 -9.62 -3.97 3.35
C GLU A 50 -11.15 -3.91 3.40
N PRO A 51 -11.82 -3.81 4.59
CA PRO A 51 -13.27 -3.75 4.66
C PRO A 51 -13.88 -2.51 4.02
N TYR A 52 -13.10 -1.45 3.84
CA TYR A 52 -13.58 -0.15 3.38
C TYR A 52 -13.20 0.16 1.93
N ASN A 53 -12.24 -0.53 1.37
CA ASN A 53 -11.66 -0.21 0.05
C ASN A 53 -12.70 -0.08 -1.05
N LYS A 54 -13.66 -0.98 -1.10
CA LYS A 54 -14.70 -0.96 -2.13
C LYS A 54 -15.54 0.31 -2.05
N LYS A 55 -16.01 0.66 -0.86
CA LYS A 55 -16.84 1.85 -0.63
C LYS A 55 -16.08 3.15 -0.88
N VAL A 56 -14.83 3.21 -0.44
CA VAL A 56 -13.96 4.37 -0.65
C VAL A 56 -13.75 4.60 -2.15
N ARG A 57 -13.45 3.56 -2.88
CA ARG A 57 -13.25 3.64 -4.33
C ARG A 57 -14.52 4.05 -5.07
N GLU A 58 -15.66 3.48 -4.72
CA GLU A 58 -16.95 3.84 -5.29
C GLU A 58 -17.27 5.33 -5.05
N GLN A 59 -17.07 5.82 -3.84
CA GLN A 59 -17.28 7.23 -3.53
C GLN A 59 -16.28 8.15 -4.25
N TYR A 60 -15.01 7.76 -4.31
CA TYR A 60 -14.01 8.52 -5.04
C TYR A 60 -14.39 8.66 -6.51
N GLU A 61 -14.76 7.58 -7.18
CA GLU A 61 -15.17 7.60 -8.59
C GLU A 61 -16.44 8.44 -8.81
N GLN A 62 -17.36 8.42 -7.86
CA GLN A 62 -18.60 9.17 -7.95
C GLN A 62 -18.39 10.68 -7.80
N PHE A 63 -17.46 11.12 -6.96
CA PHE A 63 -17.34 12.52 -6.58
C PHE A 63 -16.05 13.22 -7.04
N LYS A 64 -15.07 12.50 -7.55
CA LYS A 64 -13.76 13.06 -7.92
C LYS A 64 -13.84 14.27 -8.87
N ASP A 65 -14.83 14.28 -9.77
CA ASP A 65 -15.03 15.35 -10.74
C ASP A 65 -16.11 16.36 -10.34
N LYS A 66 -16.78 16.13 -9.22
CA LYS A 66 -17.94 16.92 -8.77
C LYS A 66 -17.62 17.86 -7.62
N ILE A 67 -16.70 17.48 -6.75
CA ILE A 67 -16.32 18.27 -5.57
C ILE A 67 -14.80 18.39 -5.49
N SER A 68 -14.34 19.45 -4.80
CA SER A 68 -12.91 19.66 -4.60
C SER A 68 -12.31 18.59 -3.70
N LEU A 69 -10.99 18.38 -3.82
CA LEU A 69 -10.25 17.43 -2.99
C LEU A 69 -10.40 17.74 -1.49
N GLU A 70 -10.45 19.02 -1.13
CA GLU A 70 -10.64 19.46 0.26
C GLU A 70 -11.95 18.96 0.87
N LYS A 71 -13.01 18.89 0.07
CA LYS A 71 -14.31 18.38 0.49
C LYS A 71 -14.41 16.86 0.40
N LEU A 72 -13.71 16.28 -0.57
CA LEU A 72 -13.70 14.84 -0.78
C LEU A 72 -12.93 14.11 0.32
N ASP A 73 -11.82 14.67 0.79
CA ASP A 73 -10.96 14.05 1.79
C ASP A 73 -11.71 13.69 3.09
N PRO A 74 -12.46 14.61 3.74
CA PRO A 74 -13.25 14.26 4.93
C PRO A 74 -14.31 13.18 4.66
N LEU A 75 -14.92 13.21 3.48
CA LEU A 75 -15.91 12.22 3.08
C LEU A 75 -15.29 10.82 2.96
N LEU A 76 -14.16 10.71 2.32
CA LEU A 76 -13.45 9.44 2.16
C LEU A 76 -12.93 8.90 3.50
N ARG A 77 -12.47 9.76 4.39
CA ARG A 77 -12.07 9.36 5.76
C ARG A 77 -13.26 8.79 6.54
N LYS A 78 -14.42 9.42 6.44
CA LYS A 78 -15.65 8.94 7.06
C LYS A 78 -16.07 7.59 6.47
N THR A 79 -15.98 7.44 5.17
CA THR A 79 -16.29 6.17 4.47
C THR A 79 -15.32 5.06 4.88
N ALA A 80 -14.07 5.39 5.17
CA ALA A 80 -13.06 4.47 5.68
C ALA A 80 -13.18 4.22 7.20
N GLY A 81 -14.38 4.34 7.77
CA GLY A 81 -14.62 4.05 9.18
C GLY A 81 -14.11 5.11 10.15
N GLY A 82 -13.88 6.35 9.70
CA GLY A 82 -13.34 7.44 10.52
C GLY A 82 -11.82 7.38 10.69
N LEU A 83 -11.12 6.56 9.94
CA LEU A 83 -9.67 6.48 9.94
C LEU A 83 -9.04 7.76 9.35
N LYS A 84 -7.82 8.06 9.78
CA LYS A 84 -7.06 9.21 9.25
C LYS A 84 -6.45 8.95 7.88
N PHE A 85 -6.55 7.73 7.37
CA PHE A 85 -5.99 7.34 6.09
C PHE A 85 -7.00 6.50 5.29
N TYR A 86 -6.87 6.55 3.97
CA TYR A 86 -7.64 5.77 3.02
C TYR A 86 -6.82 5.56 1.75
N ASN A 87 -7.28 4.66 0.88
CA ASN A 87 -6.69 4.45 -0.43
C ASN A 87 -7.78 4.40 -1.49
N THR A 88 -7.63 5.17 -2.55
CA THR A 88 -8.56 5.24 -3.67
C THR A 88 -8.19 4.30 -4.82
N SER A 89 -7.02 3.66 -4.76
CA SER A 89 -6.54 2.73 -5.77
C SER A 89 -7.40 1.47 -5.81
N ARG A 90 -7.51 0.89 -7.00
CA ARG A 90 -8.11 -0.44 -7.18
C ARG A 90 -7.18 -1.58 -6.75
N HIS A 91 -5.91 -1.28 -6.54
CA HIS A 91 -4.91 -2.27 -6.14
C HIS A 91 -4.86 -2.43 -4.63
N THR A 92 -4.53 -3.64 -4.19
CA THR A 92 -4.11 -3.96 -2.82
C THR A 92 -2.71 -4.56 -2.90
N LEU A 93 -2.02 -4.68 -1.77
CA LEU A 93 -0.72 -5.35 -1.76
C LEU A 93 -0.80 -6.79 -2.25
N LEU A 94 -1.90 -7.50 -1.93
CA LEU A 94 -2.11 -8.86 -2.43
C LEU A 94 -2.36 -8.88 -3.93
N SER A 95 -3.18 -7.98 -4.46
CA SER A 95 -3.50 -7.94 -5.89
C SER A 95 -2.29 -7.56 -6.76
N LEU A 96 -1.30 -6.87 -6.20
CA LEU A 96 -0.07 -6.56 -6.92
C LEU A 96 0.71 -7.82 -7.34
N GLN A 97 0.56 -8.91 -6.60
CA GLN A 97 1.22 -10.19 -6.94
C GLN A 97 0.62 -10.85 -8.18
N ASP A 98 -0.62 -10.56 -8.51
CA ASP A 98 -1.33 -11.19 -9.63
C ASP A 98 -0.83 -10.72 -10.98
N ASP A 99 -0.18 -9.56 -11.05
CA ASP A 99 0.36 -8.98 -12.28
C ASP A 99 1.85 -8.62 -12.11
N ALA A 100 2.68 -9.65 -12.13
CA ALA A 100 4.10 -9.50 -11.90
C ALA A 100 4.82 -8.63 -12.96
N LYS A 101 4.30 -8.60 -14.19
CA LYS A 101 4.90 -7.82 -15.28
C LYS A 101 4.77 -6.32 -15.06
N ASN A 102 3.68 -5.88 -14.45
CA ASN A 102 3.38 -4.47 -14.23
C ASN A 102 3.48 -4.08 -12.75
N ILE A 103 4.17 -4.88 -11.94
CA ILE A 103 4.20 -4.70 -10.48
C ILE A 103 4.73 -3.33 -10.07
N SER A 104 5.74 -2.79 -10.75
CA SER A 104 6.29 -1.49 -10.40
C SER A 104 5.31 -0.34 -10.70
N VAL A 105 4.65 -0.38 -11.86
CA VAL A 105 3.64 0.60 -12.24
C VAL A 105 2.42 0.50 -11.31
N ASN A 106 1.95 -0.71 -11.07
CA ASN A 106 0.80 -0.97 -10.21
C ASN A 106 1.10 -0.58 -8.75
N PHE A 107 2.31 -0.82 -8.28
CA PHE A 107 2.76 -0.41 -6.96
C PHE A 107 2.81 1.12 -6.82
N THR A 108 3.33 1.81 -7.83
CA THR A 108 3.32 3.28 -7.86
C THR A 108 1.89 3.82 -7.80
N ASN A 109 0.98 3.24 -8.59
CA ASN A 109 -0.43 3.63 -8.58
C ASN A 109 -1.10 3.33 -7.22
N TYR A 110 -0.75 2.22 -6.60
CA TYR A 110 -1.23 1.87 -5.27
C TYR A 110 -0.81 2.89 -4.22
N LEU A 111 0.47 3.27 -4.21
CA LEU A 111 0.99 4.29 -3.29
C LEU A 111 0.35 5.66 -3.53
N ALA A 112 0.14 6.04 -4.79
CA ALA A 112 -0.48 7.30 -5.16
C ALA A 112 -1.96 7.39 -4.75
N GLY A 113 -2.62 6.26 -4.52
CA GLY A 113 -4.02 6.21 -4.06
C GLY A 113 -4.22 6.57 -2.59
N PHE A 114 -3.18 6.57 -1.79
CA PHE A 114 -3.25 7.02 -0.40
C PHE A 114 -3.44 8.53 -0.29
N ASN A 115 -4.06 8.97 0.80
CA ASN A 115 -4.26 10.39 1.05
C ASN A 115 -2.94 11.13 1.33
N SER A 116 -2.98 12.47 1.31
CA SER A 116 -1.79 13.33 1.39
C SER A 116 -0.96 13.14 2.65
N GLU A 117 -1.59 12.88 3.78
CA GLU A 117 -0.87 12.63 5.04
C GLU A 117 0.00 11.37 4.96
N VAL A 118 -0.53 10.33 4.35
CA VAL A 118 0.21 9.08 4.13
C VAL A 118 1.34 9.28 3.12
N GLN A 119 1.12 10.09 2.07
CA GLN A 119 2.16 10.43 1.10
C GLN A 119 3.37 11.09 1.78
N ARG A 120 3.14 11.99 2.75
CA ARG A 120 4.23 12.59 3.53
C ARG A 120 5.01 11.56 4.33
N ILE A 121 4.34 10.55 4.88
CA ILE A 121 5.00 9.43 5.58
C ILE A 121 5.87 8.64 4.61
N PHE A 122 5.36 8.37 3.40
CA PHE A 122 6.13 7.66 2.38
C PHE A 122 7.38 8.44 1.97
N ASP A 123 7.30 9.76 1.88
CA ASP A 123 8.47 10.61 1.61
C ASP A 123 9.54 10.47 2.71
N CYS A 124 9.13 10.37 3.97
CA CYS A 124 10.04 10.11 5.10
C CYS A 124 10.75 8.76 4.99
N PHE A 125 10.07 7.73 4.49
CA PHE A 125 10.65 6.39 4.26
C PHE A 125 11.38 6.27 2.92
N GLN A 126 11.37 7.32 2.09
CA GLN A 126 12.00 7.32 0.77
C GLN A 126 11.50 6.18 -0.14
N PHE A 127 10.19 5.96 -0.16
CA PHE A 127 9.57 4.94 -1.01
C PHE A 127 9.83 5.14 -2.50
N ASP A 128 10.04 6.36 -2.94
CA ASP A 128 10.44 6.68 -4.31
C ASP A 128 11.71 5.95 -4.73
N LYS A 129 12.70 5.86 -3.84
CA LYS A 129 13.94 5.11 -4.08
C LYS A 129 13.69 3.61 -4.16
N VAL A 130 12.80 3.10 -3.32
CA VAL A 130 12.41 1.69 -3.33
C VAL A 130 11.72 1.34 -4.66
N VAL A 131 10.79 2.16 -5.10
CA VAL A 131 10.10 1.98 -6.39
C VAL A 131 11.09 2.03 -7.56
N ALA A 132 12.01 3.00 -7.57
CA ALA A 132 13.02 3.11 -8.61
C ALA A 132 13.90 1.86 -8.70
N ARG A 133 14.32 1.30 -7.56
CA ARG A 133 15.10 0.06 -7.53
C ARG A 133 14.29 -1.15 -7.99
N LEU A 134 12.99 -1.21 -7.66
CA LEU A 134 12.09 -2.24 -8.16
C LEU A 134 11.99 -2.22 -9.69
N GLN A 135 11.94 -1.04 -10.28
CA GLN A 135 11.91 -0.88 -11.74
C GLN A 135 13.17 -1.38 -12.40
N LEU A 136 14.33 -1.21 -11.76
CA LEU A 136 15.61 -1.69 -12.27
C LEU A 136 15.77 -3.21 -12.12
N ALA A 137 15.14 -3.83 -11.14
CA ALA A 137 15.22 -5.25 -10.85
C ALA A 137 14.27 -6.11 -11.70
N LEU A 138 13.26 -5.51 -12.28
CA LEU A 138 12.22 -6.18 -13.08
C LEU A 138 12.38 -5.87 -14.57
#